data_ae6e1e2b4e76e414ca010ed54e51c66c
#
_entry.id   ae6e1e2b4e76e414ca010ed54e51c66c
#
_cell.length_a   1.000
_cell.length_b   1.000
_cell.length_c   1.000
_cell.angle_alpha   90.00
_cell.angle_beta   90.00
_cell.angle_gamma   90.00
#
_symmetry.space_group_name_H-M   'P 1'
#
loop_
_entity.id
_entity.type
_entity.pdbx_description
1 polymer ?
#
loop_
_entity_poly.entity_id
_entity_poly.type
_entity_poly.pdbx_seq_one_letter_code
_entity_poly.pdbx_strand_id
1 'polypeptide(L)'
;VPGDVVVLDTGDYVPADLRIVESANLKSQEASLTGESVPVDKNTETIDDEKVSLGDRTNMLFSSSLITYGRGKGIVVETGMNTEVGKIAKIISDTEGTETPLQTKLNKLGKTLGIAALAICIVIFIIGIAYGKDVIDMFMTAVSLAVAAIPEGLAAVSTIVLAIGVQRMVKKNAIIKKLPAVETLGSATVICSDKTGTLTQNKMTVQKVFVNNEVVEVADIKDISNELDRLMQVCTLCNDTKIGAENQLTGDPTETALIDLGFKINFDVKEVLELKRVKEIPFDSDRKLMTTVNKVGEKYFVYTKGGIDELLAKCSKYEINGEIRTDLDSYRKTLDKYNVEMAKEADGFIFGTPVY
;
A
#
# COMPACT_ATOMS: atom_id res chain seq x y z
N VAL A 1 -13.33 23.35 5.15
CA VAL A 1 -12.60 24.48 4.52
C VAL A 1 -11.37 24.83 5.32
N PRO A 2 -10.35 25.51 4.77
CA PRO A 2 -9.21 25.99 5.56
C PRO A 2 -9.67 26.78 6.79
N GLY A 3 -9.09 26.45 7.95
CA GLY A 3 -9.46 27.02 9.25
C GLY A 3 -10.39 26.14 10.10
N ASP A 4 -11.03 25.12 9.52
CA ASP A 4 -11.84 24.17 10.28
C ASP A 4 -10.96 23.31 11.21
N VAL A 5 -11.51 22.92 12.36
CA VAL A 5 -10.86 21.99 13.29
C VAL A 5 -11.39 20.58 13.07
N VAL A 6 -10.50 19.64 12.83
CA VAL A 6 -10.82 18.22 12.65
C VAL A 6 -10.30 17.44 13.85
N VAL A 7 -11.15 16.58 14.42
CA VAL A 7 -10.80 15.64 15.48
C VAL A 7 -10.65 14.26 14.85
N LEU A 8 -9.55 13.57 15.16
CA LEU A 8 -9.20 12.29 14.57
C LEU A 8 -8.88 11.26 15.64
N ASP A 9 -9.38 10.06 15.45
CA ASP A 9 -9.12 8.87 16.24
C ASP A 9 -8.54 7.74 15.37
N THR A 10 -7.99 6.73 16.01
CA THR A 10 -7.50 5.51 15.32
C THR A 10 -8.58 4.93 14.41
N GLY A 11 -8.23 4.68 13.15
CA GLY A 11 -9.11 4.16 12.10
C GLY A 11 -9.75 5.22 11.23
N ASP A 12 -9.57 6.51 11.53
CA ASP A 12 -10.09 7.60 10.72
C ASP A 12 -9.18 7.90 9.52
N TYR A 13 -9.79 8.29 8.41
CA TYR A 13 -9.07 8.86 7.28
C TYR A 13 -9.00 10.37 7.41
N VAL A 14 -7.82 10.92 7.15
CA VAL A 14 -7.58 12.37 7.16
C VAL A 14 -8.28 13.01 5.97
N PRO A 15 -9.24 13.96 6.19
CA PRO A 15 -10.08 14.49 5.11
C PRO A 15 -9.40 15.57 4.27
N ALA A 16 -8.36 16.21 4.77
CA ALA A 16 -7.68 17.34 4.16
C ALA A 16 -6.24 17.44 4.71
N ASP A 17 -5.41 18.34 4.21
CA ASP A 17 -4.11 18.57 4.82
C ASP A 17 -4.30 19.42 6.09
N LEU A 18 -3.80 18.91 7.23
CA LEU A 18 -4.03 19.46 8.55
C LEU A 18 -2.72 19.83 9.23
N ARG A 19 -2.67 20.98 9.90
CA ARG A 19 -1.65 21.32 10.90
C ARG A 19 -2.08 20.78 12.26
N ILE A 20 -1.29 19.90 12.86
CA ILE A 20 -1.61 19.29 14.16
C ILE A 20 -1.48 20.34 15.28
N VAL A 21 -2.50 20.43 16.12
CA VAL A 21 -2.55 21.32 17.30
C VAL A 21 -2.64 20.56 18.61
N GLU A 22 -3.18 19.33 18.60
CA GLU A 22 -3.17 18.41 19.73
C GLU A 22 -2.80 17.01 19.21
N SER A 23 -1.91 16.31 19.92
CA SER A 23 -1.49 14.95 19.61
C SER A 23 -1.36 14.13 20.89
N ALA A 24 -1.94 12.94 20.89
CA ALA A 24 -1.78 11.94 21.94
C ALA A 24 -1.38 10.61 21.30
N ASN A 25 -0.06 10.39 21.21
CA ASN A 25 0.55 9.22 20.56
C ASN A 25 0.04 8.98 19.13
N LEU A 26 -0.18 10.06 18.38
CA LEU A 26 -0.78 10.03 17.05
C LEU A 26 0.20 9.47 16.03
N LYS A 27 -0.23 8.45 15.29
CA LYS A 27 0.52 7.87 14.16
C LYS A 27 -0.33 7.86 12.90
N SER A 28 0.28 8.24 11.80
CA SER A 28 -0.35 8.30 10.48
C SER A 28 0.37 7.41 9.48
N GLN A 29 -0.38 6.61 8.73
CA GLN A 29 0.16 5.84 7.62
C GLN A 29 0.11 6.69 6.35
N GLU A 30 1.28 7.04 5.85
CA GLU A 30 1.47 7.96 4.73
C GLU A 30 2.13 7.28 3.51
N ALA A 31 2.02 5.96 3.43
CA ALA A 31 2.65 5.14 2.39
C ALA A 31 2.34 5.62 0.95
N SER A 32 1.14 6.14 0.72
CA SER A 32 0.73 6.67 -0.59
C SER A 32 1.48 7.94 -1.02
N LEU A 33 2.09 8.65 -0.07
CA LEU A 33 2.85 9.88 -0.30
C LEU A 33 4.35 9.70 -0.16
N THR A 34 4.77 8.89 0.81
CA THR A 34 6.18 8.70 1.17
C THR A 34 6.78 7.41 0.62
N GLY A 35 5.95 6.44 0.27
CA GLY A 35 6.36 5.07 -0.09
C GLY A 35 6.73 4.20 1.11
N GLU A 36 6.74 4.75 2.34
CA GLU A 36 7.08 4.01 3.55
C GLU A 36 5.84 3.40 4.19
N SER A 37 5.87 2.08 4.45
CA SER A 37 4.74 1.36 5.06
C SER A 37 4.68 1.51 6.58
N VAL A 38 5.75 1.99 7.21
CA VAL A 38 5.78 2.21 8.66
C VAL A 38 5.01 3.49 8.98
N PRO A 39 4.06 3.45 9.93
CA PRO A 39 3.37 4.64 10.37
C PRO A 39 4.31 5.69 10.98
N VAL A 40 4.11 6.94 10.63
CA VAL A 40 4.92 8.08 11.09
C VAL A 40 4.35 8.63 12.39
N ASP A 41 5.19 8.81 13.40
CA ASP A 41 4.82 9.49 14.64
C ASP A 41 4.56 10.98 14.38
N LYS A 42 3.44 11.47 14.90
CA LYS A 42 2.98 12.84 14.68
C LYS A 42 2.93 13.65 15.98
N ASN A 43 3.44 14.86 15.91
CA ASN A 43 3.55 15.78 17.07
C ASN A 43 3.07 17.20 16.74
N THR A 44 3.13 18.09 17.71
CA THR A 44 2.72 19.50 17.57
C THR A 44 3.89 20.46 17.42
N GLU A 45 5.13 19.97 17.40
CA GLU A 45 6.35 20.78 17.39
C GLU A 45 6.48 21.62 16.13
N THR A 46 7.17 22.73 16.23
CA THR A 46 7.48 23.58 15.08
C THR A 46 8.72 23.01 14.36
N ILE A 47 8.66 22.95 13.06
CA ILE A 47 9.79 22.56 12.21
C ILE A 47 10.38 23.82 11.62
N ASP A 48 11.65 24.11 11.94
CA ASP A 48 12.32 25.34 11.55
C ASP A 48 12.92 25.28 10.11
N ASP A 49 13.00 24.08 9.52
CA ASP A 49 13.49 23.89 8.15
C ASP A 49 12.35 24.02 7.13
N GLU A 50 12.41 25.07 6.31
CA GLU A 50 11.44 25.28 5.22
C GLU A 50 11.50 24.23 4.10
N LYS A 51 12.62 23.49 4.00
CA LYS A 51 12.86 22.50 2.94
C LYS A 51 12.70 21.05 3.41
N VAL A 52 12.09 20.85 4.57
CA VAL A 52 11.87 19.52 5.11
C VAL A 52 11.06 18.66 4.14
N SER A 53 11.47 17.41 3.95
CA SER A 53 10.79 16.47 3.07
C SER A 53 9.38 16.18 3.55
N LEU A 54 8.49 15.73 2.65
CA LEU A 54 7.09 15.48 2.99
C LEU A 54 6.95 14.47 4.15
N GLY A 55 7.73 13.39 4.12
CA GLY A 55 7.72 12.35 5.15
C GLY A 55 8.21 12.81 6.52
N ASP A 56 9.06 13.84 6.56
CA ASP A 56 9.63 14.38 7.80
C ASP A 56 8.77 15.50 8.43
N ARG A 57 7.66 15.87 7.79
CA ARG A 57 6.71 16.85 8.35
C ARG A 57 5.85 16.20 9.43
N THR A 58 6.45 15.95 10.59
CA THR A 58 5.81 15.27 11.72
C THR A 58 4.69 16.06 12.35
N ASN A 59 4.59 17.37 12.07
CA ASN A 59 3.56 18.29 12.59
C ASN A 59 2.36 18.47 11.64
N MET A 60 2.32 17.70 10.54
CA MET A 60 1.27 17.74 9.54
C MET A 60 0.61 16.37 9.38
N LEU A 61 -0.66 16.36 9.03
CA LEU A 61 -1.38 15.19 8.53
C LEU A 61 -1.83 15.48 7.10
N PHE A 62 -1.74 14.48 6.24
CA PHE A 62 -2.05 14.63 4.83
C PHE A 62 -3.36 13.96 4.44
N SER A 63 -4.09 14.56 3.54
CA SER A 63 -5.33 14.03 2.99
C SER A 63 -5.19 12.57 2.53
N SER A 64 -6.21 11.76 2.81
CA SER A 64 -6.29 10.33 2.47
C SER A 64 -5.33 9.40 3.24
N SER A 65 -4.55 9.92 4.19
CA SER A 65 -3.77 9.10 5.13
C SER A 65 -4.67 8.47 6.18
N LEU A 66 -4.29 7.31 6.70
CA LEU A 66 -5.02 6.59 7.74
C LEU A 66 -4.37 6.83 9.10
N ILE A 67 -5.16 7.21 10.11
CA ILE A 67 -4.71 7.22 11.50
C ILE A 67 -4.66 5.78 12.01
N THR A 68 -3.45 5.28 12.22
CA THR A 68 -3.24 3.90 12.66
C THR A 68 -3.20 3.75 14.17
N TYR A 69 -2.84 4.85 14.88
CA TYR A 69 -2.73 4.84 16.34
C TYR A 69 -2.96 6.23 16.93
N GLY A 70 -3.47 6.28 18.19
CA GLY A 70 -3.64 7.50 18.95
C GLY A 70 -4.81 8.37 18.48
N ARG A 71 -4.81 9.62 18.95
CA ARG A 71 -5.82 10.63 18.64
C ARG A 71 -5.21 12.01 18.56
N GLY A 72 -5.84 12.90 17.82
CA GLY A 72 -5.37 14.27 17.70
C GLY A 72 -6.40 15.24 17.16
N LYS A 73 -6.03 16.50 17.14
CA LYS A 73 -6.77 17.57 16.46
C LYS A 73 -5.85 18.32 15.52
N GLY A 74 -6.38 18.66 14.36
CA GLY A 74 -5.68 19.47 13.37
C GLY A 74 -6.56 20.58 12.83
N ILE A 75 -5.91 21.65 12.39
CA ILE A 75 -6.55 22.74 11.66
C ILE A 75 -6.33 22.48 10.17
N VAL A 76 -7.40 22.55 9.38
CA VAL A 76 -7.34 22.42 7.92
C VAL A 76 -6.52 23.58 7.35
N VAL A 77 -5.47 23.26 6.58
CA VAL A 77 -4.64 24.24 5.90
C VAL A 77 -4.88 24.25 4.40
N GLU A 78 -5.05 23.06 3.78
CA GLU A 78 -5.30 22.92 2.35
C GLU A 78 -6.39 21.87 2.09
N THR A 79 -7.16 22.05 1.01
CA THR A 79 -8.26 21.17 0.60
C THR A 79 -8.25 20.88 -0.90
N GLY A 80 -8.85 19.76 -1.29
CA GLY A 80 -9.06 19.39 -2.71
C GLY A 80 -7.76 19.30 -3.50
N MET A 81 -7.71 19.98 -4.64
CA MET A 81 -6.54 19.95 -5.53
C MET A 81 -5.30 20.68 -5.01
N ASN A 82 -5.42 21.42 -3.89
CA ASN A 82 -4.30 22.09 -3.25
C ASN A 82 -3.59 21.21 -2.21
N THR A 83 -4.24 20.12 -1.75
CA THR A 83 -3.58 19.14 -0.88
C THR A 83 -2.40 18.47 -1.59
N GLU A 84 -1.49 17.85 -0.85
CA GLU A 84 -0.35 17.14 -1.44
C GLU A 84 -0.81 16.02 -2.39
N VAL A 85 -1.84 15.26 -2.01
CA VAL A 85 -2.48 14.26 -2.89
C VAL A 85 -3.13 14.93 -4.11
N GLY A 86 -3.78 16.08 -3.92
CA GLY A 86 -4.39 16.87 -4.99
C GLY A 86 -3.37 17.38 -6.01
N LYS A 87 -2.20 17.82 -5.57
CA LYS A 87 -1.09 18.24 -6.45
C LYS A 87 -0.63 17.07 -7.33
N ILE A 88 -0.49 15.86 -6.76
CA ILE A 88 -0.16 14.64 -7.53
C ILE A 88 -1.25 14.34 -8.56
N ALA A 89 -2.52 14.37 -8.13
CA ALA A 89 -3.65 14.15 -9.04
C ALA A 89 -3.68 15.15 -10.19
N LYS A 90 -3.35 16.42 -9.93
CA LYS A 90 -3.25 17.47 -10.94
C LYS A 90 -2.13 17.18 -11.94
N ILE A 91 -0.93 16.83 -11.47
CA ILE A 91 0.20 16.47 -12.37
C ILE A 91 -0.19 15.29 -13.28
N ILE A 92 -0.89 14.29 -12.74
CA ILE A 92 -1.37 13.15 -13.53
C ILE A 92 -2.42 13.59 -14.57
N SER A 93 -3.32 14.50 -14.19
CA SER A 93 -4.38 15.00 -15.07
C SER A 93 -3.82 15.90 -16.16
N ASP A 94 -2.88 16.79 -15.83
CA ASP A 94 -2.28 17.76 -16.75
C ASP A 94 -1.24 17.11 -17.69
N THR A 95 -0.83 15.87 -17.42
CA THR A 95 0.01 15.10 -18.34
C THR A 95 -0.82 14.69 -19.53
N GLU A 96 -0.75 15.50 -20.60
CA GLU A 96 -1.36 15.18 -21.90
C GLU A 96 -0.86 13.82 -22.39
N GLY A 97 -1.76 13.04 -22.95
CA GLY A 97 -1.41 11.74 -23.51
C GLY A 97 -0.41 11.90 -24.64
N THR A 98 0.85 11.58 -24.41
CA THR A 98 1.86 11.51 -25.46
C THR A 98 1.44 10.45 -26.49
N GLU A 99 1.65 10.76 -27.79
CA GLU A 99 1.43 9.77 -28.86
C GLU A 99 2.22 8.50 -28.60
N THR A 100 1.58 7.35 -28.79
CA THR A 100 2.26 6.07 -28.65
C THR A 100 3.30 5.86 -29.75
N PRO A 101 4.31 4.99 -29.54
CA PRO A 101 5.27 4.64 -30.58
C PRO A 101 4.61 4.16 -31.90
N LEU A 102 3.49 3.41 -31.79
CA LEU A 102 2.72 2.97 -32.95
C LEU A 102 2.04 4.13 -33.67
N GLN A 103 1.36 5.02 -32.91
CA GLN A 103 0.73 6.19 -33.47
C GLN A 103 1.73 7.07 -34.22
N THR A 104 2.89 7.33 -33.62
CA THR A 104 3.97 8.09 -34.28
C THR A 104 4.46 7.42 -35.56
N LYS A 105 4.64 6.07 -35.55
CA LYS A 105 5.03 5.30 -36.73
C LYS A 105 3.93 5.32 -37.81
N LEU A 106 2.65 5.14 -37.42
CA LEU A 106 1.52 5.18 -38.35
C LEU A 106 1.35 6.57 -38.98
N ASN A 107 1.49 7.65 -38.18
CA ASN A 107 1.44 9.02 -38.68
C ASN A 107 2.58 9.30 -39.67
N LYS A 108 3.81 8.82 -39.37
CA LYS A 108 4.94 8.94 -40.27
C LYS A 108 4.73 8.15 -41.58
N LEU A 109 4.21 6.92 -41.47
CA LEU A 109 3.87 6.08 -42.64
C LEU A 109 2.79 6.76 -43.49
N GLY A 110 1.69 7.21 -42.87
CA GLY A 110 0.60 7.91 -43.55
C GLY A 110 1.08 9.19 -44.29
N LYS A 111 1.94 9.97 -43.62
CA LYS A 111 2.53 11.15 -44.26
C LYS A 111 3.43 10.81 -45.47
N THR A 112 4.24 9.76 -45.33
CA THR A 112 5.13 9.30 -46.42
C THR A 112 4.33 8.76 -47.60
N LEU A 113 3.30 7.92 -47.34
CA LEU A 113 2.41 7.43 -48.39
C LEU A 113 1.60 8.55 -49.05
N GLY A 114 1.09 9.51 -48.27
CA GLY A 114 0.37 10.66 -48.81
C GLY A 114 1.24 11.50 -49.75
N ILE A 115 2.49 11.80 -49.39
CA ILE A 115 3.42 12.52 -50.23
C ILE A 115 3.73 11.72 -51.53
N ALA A 116 3.98 10.41 -51.39
CA ALA A 116 4.23 9.56 -52.56
C ALA A 116 3.03 9.47 -53.48
N ALA A 117 1.83 9.31 -52.95
CA ALA A 117 0.59 9.31 -53.73
C ALA A 117 0.40 10.63 -54.47
N LEU A 118 0.60 11.78 -53.80
CA LEU A 118 0.49 13.09 -54.41
C LEU A 118 1.50 13.26 -55.57
N ALA A 119 2.75 12.83 -55.38
CA ALA A 119 3.78 12.87 -56.41
C ALA A 119 3.37 12.03 -57.63
N ILE A 120 2.86 10.82 -57.43
CA ILE A 120 2.38 9.93 -58.48
C ILE A 120 1.19 10.55 -59.20
N CYS A 121 0.21 11.17 -58.51
CA CYS A 121 -0.93 11.85 -59.08
C CYS A 121 -0.49 13.01 -59.98
N ILE A 122 0.48 13.83 -59.55
CA ILE A 122 1.04 14.91 -60.34
C ILE A 122 1.69 14.38 -61.64
N VAL A 123 2.47 13.32 -61.53
CA VAL A 123 3.13 12.69 -62.70
C VAL A 123 2.08 12.16 -63.69
N ILE A 124 1.05 11.47 -63.21
CA ILE A 124 -0.02 10.92 -64.07
C ILE A 124 -0.80 12.08 -64.73
N PHE A 125 -1.09 13.14 -63.99
CA PHE A 125 -1.76 14.33 -64.51
C PHE A 125 -0.96 14.99 -65.66
N ILE A 126 0.35 15.21 -65.45
CA ILE A 126 1.24 15.80 -66.46
C ILE A 126 1.33 14.89 -67.71
N ILE A 127 1.52 13.61 -67.54
CA ILE A 127 1.60 12.64 -68.63
C ILE A 127 0.29 12.62 -69.40
N GLY A 128 -0.87 12.58 -68.74
CA GLY A 128 -2.16 12.54 -69.34
C GLY A 128 -2.42 13.80 -70.23
N ILE A 129 -2.07 15.00 -69.79
CA ILE A 129 -2.13 16.19 -70.55
C ILE A 129 -1.18 16.16 -71.79
N ALA A 130 0.05 15.67 -71.58
CA ALA A 130 1.02 15.51 -72.67
C ALA A 130 0.53 14.60 -73.82
N TYR A 131 -0.30 13.56 -73.44
CA TYR A 131 -0.95 12.65 -74.38
C TYR A 131 -2.28 13.21 -74.98
N GLY A 132 -2.60 14.56 -74.75
CA GLY A 132 -3.76 15.21 -75.32
C GLY A 132 -5.10 14.81 -74.65
N LYS A 133 -5.10 14.33 -73.41
CA LYS A 133 -6.32 14.08 -72.65
C LYS A 133 -6.91 15.39 -72.14
N ASP A 134 -8.24 15.42 -71.95
CA ASP A 134 -8.93 16.57 -71.37
C ASP A 134 -8.41 16.84 -69.93
N VAL A 135 -8.20 18.12 -69.63
CA VAL A 135 -7.62 18.56 -68.32
C VAL A 135 -8.53 18.26 -67.19
N ILE A 136 -9.86 18.35 -67.35
CA ILE A 136 -10.83 18.08 -66.27
C ILE A 136 -10.88 16.59 -65.96
N ASP A 137 -10.89 15.74 -67.01
CA ASP A 137 -10.89 14.29 -66.84
C ASP A 137 -9.63 13.81 -66.16
N MET A 138 -8.47 14.35 -66.51
CA MET A 138 -7.20 13.99 -65.87
C MET A 138 -7.13 14.51 -64.44
N PHE A 139 -7.68 15.68 -64.13
CA PHE A 139 -7.78 16.17 -62.76
C PHE A 139 -8.67 15.27 -61.89
N MET A 140 -9.86 14.91 -62.40
CA MET A 140 -10.76 13.98 -61.68
C MET A 140 -10.13 12.60 -61.46
N THR A 141 -9.37 12.12 -62.46
CA THR A 141 -8.62 10.85 -62.34
C THR A 141 -7.52 10.94 -61.26
N ALA A 142 -6.76 12.03 -61.25
CA ALA A 142 -5.72 12.25 -60.26
C ALA A 142 -6.30 12.37 -58.81
N VAL A 143 -7.41 13.11 -58.65
CA VAL A 143 -8.09 13.22 -57.35
C VAL A 143 -8.63 11.86 -56.90
N SER A 144 -9.28 11.11 -57.79
CA SER A 144 -9.81 9.77 -57.48
C SER A 144 -8.69 8.83 -57.04
N LEU A 145 -7.53 8.86 -57.71
CA LEU A 145 -6.37 8.06 -57.33
C LEU A 145 -5.78 8.49 -55.98
N ALA A 146 -5.71 9.80 -55.71
CA ALA A 146 -5.24 10.34 -54.45
C ALA A 146 -6.11 9.87 -53.27
N VAL A 147 -7.44 9.91 -53.42
CA VAL A 147 -8.40 9.43 -52.43
C VAL A 147 -8.24 7.92 -52.22
N ALA A 148 -8.14 7.13 -53.30
CA ALA A 148 -7.96 5.67 -53.19
C ALA A 148 -6.64 5.25 -52.55
N ALA A 149 -5.62 6.11 -52.59
CA ALA A 149 -4.32 5.84 -51.96
C ALA A 149 -4.29 6.11 -50.43
N ILE A 150 -5.33 6.69 -49.84
CA ILE A 150 -5.40 6.96 -48.41
C ILE A 150 -5.73 5.66 -47.68
N PRO A 151 -4.84 5.17 -46.74
CA PRO A 151 -5.06 3.92 -46.04
C PRO A 151 -6.03 4.11 -44.86
N GLU A 152 -7.28 4.37 -45.10
CA GLU A 152 -8.31 4.64 -44.07
C GLU A 152 -8.49 3.49 -43.07
N GLY A 153 -8.26 2.26 -43.51
CA GLY A 153 -8.39 1.05 -42.67
C GLY A 153 -7.34 0.91 -41.56
N LEU A 154 -6.17 1.58 -41.66
CA LEU A 154 -5.09 1.43 -40.72
C LEU A 154 -5.46 1.90 -39.30
N ALA A 155 -6.12 3.02 -39.15
CA ALA A 155 -6.57 3.55 -37.87
C ALA A 155 -7.64 2.65 -37.25
N ALA A 156 -8.59 2.16 -38.03
CA ALA A 156 -9.64 1.25 -37.58
C ALA A 156 -9.06 -0.11 -37.09
N VAL A 157 -8.17 -0.70 -37.89
CA VAL A 157 -7.53 -1.99 -37.51
C VAL A 157 -6.70 -1.86 -36.25
N SER A 158 -5.90 -0.78 -36.11
CA SER A 158 -5.10 -0.56 -34.90
C SER A 158 -5.98 -0.41 -33.66
N THR A 159 -7.08 0.31 -33.73
CA THR A 159 -8.04 0.47 -32.64
C THR A 159 -8.69 -0.88 -32.24
N ILE A 160 -9.08 -1.69 -33.22
CA ILE A 160 -9.66 -3.02 -32.97
C ILE A 160 -8.65 -3.93 -32.27
N VAL A 161 -7.40 -3.97 -32.73
CA VAL A 161 -6.34 -4.78 -32.12
C VAL A 161 -6.08 -4.34 -30.66
N LEU A 162 -6.01 -3.03 -30.42
CA LEU A 162 -5.85 -2.51 -29.06
C LEU A 162 -7.05 -2.86 -28.17
N ALA A 163 -8.28 -2.78 -28.69
CA ALA A 163 -9.47 -3.19 -27.93
C ALA A 163 -9.48 -4.67 -27.55
N ILE A 164 -9.02 -5.56 -28.44
CA ILE A 164 -8.83 -6.99 -28.13
C ILE A 164 -7.75 -7.14 -27.04
N GLY A 165 -6.68 -6.36 -27.12
CA GLY A 165 -5.63 -6.32 -26.08
C GLY A 165 -6.20 -5.96 -24.70
N VAL A 166 -7.01 -4.89 -24.62
CA VAL A 166 -7.72 -4.49 -23.40
C VAL A 166 -8.57 -5.62 -22.84
N GLN A 167 -9.37 -6.29 -23.68
CA GLN A 167 -10.20 -7.42 -23.21
C GLN A 167 -9.38 -8.55 -22.60
N ARG A 168 -8.19 -8.85 -23.14
CA ARG A 168 -7.29 -9.85 -22.58
C ARG A 168 -6.71 -9.41 -21.24
N MET A 169 -6.36 -8.13 -21.09
CA MET A 169 -5.83 -7.57 -19.85
C MET A 169 -6.88 -7.53 -18.74
N VAL A 170 -8.12 -7.14 -19.06
CA VAL A 170 -9.24 -7.16 -18.11
C VAL A 170 -9.47 -8.57 -17.55
N LYS A 171 -9.34 -9.62 -18.35
CA LYS A 171 -9.39 -11.03 -17.86
C LYS A 171 -8.26 -11.38 -16.88
N LYS A 172 -7.22 -10.56 -16.80
CA LYS A 172 -6.11 -10.67 -15.84
C LYS A 172 -6.22 -9.64 -14.72
N ASN A 173 -7.42 -9.08 -14.48
CA ASN A 173 -7.72 -8.07 -13.47
C ASN A 173 -6.91 -6.76 -13.62
N ALA A 174 -6.40 -6.48 -14.83
CA ALA A 174 -5.72 -5.22 -15.11
C ALA A 174 -6.73 -4.15 -15.53
N ILE A 175 -6.74 -3.00 -14.85
CA ILE A 175 -7.60 -1.87 -15.16
C ILE A 175 -6.90 -0.97 -16.17
N ILE A 176 -7.45 -0.88 -17.39
CA ILE A 176 -6.92 -0.05 -18.48
C ILE A 176 -7.76 1.22 -18.59
N LYS A 177 -7.17 2.37 -18.27
CA LYS A 177 -7.83 3.67 -18.33
C LYS A 177 -7.84 4.30 -19.74
N LYS A 178 -6.80 4.01 -20.54
CA LYS A 178 -6.65 4.55 -21.91
C LYS A 178 -6.20 3.44 -22.85
N LEU A 179 -6.83 3.30 -24.04
CA LEU A 179 -6.47 2.30 -25.05
C LEU A 179 -4.97 2.27 -25.42
N PRO A 180 -4.31 3.43 -25.59
CA PRO A 180 -2.88 3.45 -25.89
C PRO A 180 -1.98 2.81 -24.82
N ALA A 181 -2.42 2.70 -23.57
CA ALA A 181 -1.62 2.11 -22.50
C ALA A 181 -1.27 0.63 -22.74
N VAL A 182 -2.12 -0.10 -23.49
CA VAL A 182 -1.86 -1.51 -23.85
C VAL A 182 -0.64 -1.63 -24.74
N GLU A 183 -0.49 -0.73 -25.71
CA GLU A 183 0.66 -0.69 -26.61
C GLU A 183 1.94 -0.31 -25.85
N THR A 184 1.85 0.76 -25.03
CA THR A 184 2.99 1.23 -24.24
C THR A 184 3.52 0.13 -23.32
N LEU A 185 2.62 -0.62 -22.67
CA LEU A 185 3.01 -1.76 -21.86
C LEU A 185 3.69 -2.88 -22.68
N GLY A 186 3.15 -3.17 -23.88
CA GLY A 186 3.72 -4.19 -24.77
C GLY A 186 5.07 -3.82 -25.39
N SER A 187 5.42 -2.55 -25.44
CA SER A 187 6.67 -2.02 -25.99
C SER A 187 7.66 -1.53 -24.92
N ALA A 188 7.32 -1.68 -23.64
CA ALA A 188 8.16 -1.26 -22.52
C ALA A 188 9.44 -2.09 -22.48
N THR A 189 10.59 -1.43 -22.40
CA THR A 189 11.92 -2.04 -22.23
C THR A 189 12.44 -1.93 -20.80
N VAL A 190 11.86 -1.03 -20.00
CA VAL A 190 12.20 -0.81 -18.60
C VAL A 190 10.91 -0.73 -17.80
N ILE A 191 10.83 -1.46 -16.70
CA ILE A 191 9.73 -1.42 -15.75
C ILE A 191 10.28 -0.87 -14.44
N CYS A 192 9.77 0.30 -14.02
CA CYS A 192 10.03 0.87 -12.71
C CYS A 192 8.83 0.55 -11.82
N SER A 193 9.06 -0.22 -10.75
CA SER A 193 8.00 -0.62 -9.82
C SER A 193 8.32 -0.13 -8.42
N ASP A 194 7.32 0.42 -7.74
CA ASP A 194 7.40 0.66 -6.31
C ASP A 194 7.32 -0.68 -5.55
N LYS A 195 7.88 -0.72 -4.34
CA LYS A 195 7.84 -1.91 -3.49
C LYS A 195 6.50 -1.99 -2.75
N THR A 196 6.16 -0.92 -2.03
CA THR A 196 5.08 -0.91 -1.05
C THR A 196 3.71 -0.82 -1.72
N GLY A 197 2.83 -1.78 -1.44
CA GLY A 197 1.49 -1.82 -2.03
C GLY A 197 1.43 -2.18 -3.52
N THR A 198 2.59 -2.38 -4.17
CA THR A 198 2.71 -2.77 -5.58
C THR A 198 3.31 -4.17 -5.72
N LEU A 199 4.55 -4.37 -5.27
CA LEU A 199 5.17 -5.70 -5.19
C LEU A 199 4.77 -6.43 -3.90
N THR A 200 4.43 -5.71 -2.86
CA THR A 200 3.91 -6.21 -1.60
C THR A 200 2.45 -5.79 -1.42
N GLN A 201 1.73 -6.47 -0.55
CA GLN A 201 0.33 -6.16 -0.24
C GLN A 201 0.17 -5.05 0.81
N ASN A 202 1.26 -4.46 1.29
CA ASN A 202 1.28 -3.55 2.44
C ASN A 202 0.53 -4.15 3.66
N LYS A 203 0.68 -5.46 3.85
CA LYS A 203 0.03 -6.23 4.91
C LYS A 203 1.08 -7.09 5.59
N MET A 204 1.23 -6.91 6.90
CA MET A 204 2.02 -7.81 7.74
C MET A 204 1.25 -9.11 7.95
N THR A 205 1.96 -10.23 7.96
CA THR A 205 1.37 -11.56 8.17
C THR A 205 2.33 -12.40 9.00
N VAL A 206 1.86 -12.92 10.12
CA VAL A 206 2.64 -13.86 10.93
C VAL A 206 2.79 -15.18 10.18
N GLN A 207 4.03 -15.61 9.97
CA GLN A 207 4.36 -16.88 9.31
C GLN A 207 4.73 -17.95 10.32
N LYS A 208 5.49 -17.57 11.35
CA LYS A 208 6.04 -18.48 12.36
C LYS A 208 5.77 -17.92 13.75
N VAL A 209 5.59 -18.82 14.71
CA VAL A 209 5.54 -18.50 16.13
C VAL A 209 6.58 -19.35 16.87
N PHE A 210 7.18 -18.77 17.91
CA PHE A 210 8.06 -19.51 18.82
C PHE A 210 7.34 -19.74 20.14
N VAL A 211 7.10 -20.98 20.47
CA VAL A 211 6.43 -21.38 21.70
C VAL A 211 7.00 -22.71 22.17
N ASN A 212 7.14 -22.93 23.49
CA ASN A 212 7.68 -24.16 24.07
C ASN A 212 9.04 -24.61 23.52
N ASN A 213 9.95 -23.68 23.23
CA ASN A 213 11.25 -23.94 22.61
C ASN A 213 11.20 -24.46 21.16
N GLU A 214 10.09 -24.33 20.50
CA GLU A 214 9.93 -24.76 19.13
C GLU A 214 9.45 -23.59 18.25
N VAL A 215 9.98 -23.52 17.03
CA VAL A 215 9.48 -22.65 15.98
C VAL A 215 8.43 -23.43 15.20
N VAL A 216 7.21 -22.92 15.19
CA VAL A 216 6.08 -23.56 14.52
C VAL A 216 5.60 -22.67 13.37
N GLU A 217 5.48 -23.24 12.17
CA GLU A 217 4.83 -22.58 11.04
C GLU A 217 3.33 -22.40 11.35
N VAL A 218 2.78 -21.23 11.09
CA VAL A 218 1.35 -20.96 11.33
C VAL A 218 0.45 -21.93 10.57
N ALA A 219 0.87 -22.34 9.37
CA ALA A 219 0.14 -23.31 8.55
C ALA A 219 0.05 -24.73 9.17
N ASP A 220 0.97 -25.07 10.07
CA ASP A 220 1.05 -26.39 10.70
C ASP A 220 0.31 -26.44 12.05
N ILE A 221 -0.17 -25.30 12.56
CA ILE A 221 -0.92 -25.22 13.82
C ILE A 221 -2.31 -25.82 13.61
N LYS A 222 -2.56 -26.98 14.20
CA LYS A 222 -3.87 -27.65 14.15
C LYS A 222 -4.63 -27.51 15.47
N ASP A 223 -3.91 -27.52 16.58
CA ASP A 223 -4.47 -27.44 17.92
C ASP A 223 -3.78 -26.32 18.70
N ILE A 224 -4.53 -25.66 19.56
CA ILE A 224 -4.03 -24.56 20.38
C ILE A 224 -3.60 -25.13 21.73
N SER A 225 -2.27 -25.16 21.99
CA SER A 225 -1.74 -25.52 23.31
C SER A 225 -2.05 -24.44 24.35
N ASN A 226 -1.94 -24.74 25.63
CA ASN A 226 -2.16 -23.77 26.70
C ASN A 226 -1.24 -22.55 26.60
N GLU A 227 0.00 -22.76 26.17
CA GLU A 227 0.99 -21.71 26.01
C GLU A 227 0.69 -20.83 24.79
N LEU A 228 0.25 -21.46 23.68
CA LEU A 228 -0.20 -20.73 22.49
C LEU A 228 -1.46 -19.94 22.80
N ASP A 229 -2.40 -20.49 23.58
CA ASP A 229 -3.60 -19.79 24.04
C ASP A 229 -3.23 -18.51 24.81
N ARG A 230 -2.30 -18.60 25.77
CA ARG A 230 -1.80 -17.43 26.51
C ARG A 230 -1.13 -16.41 25.62
N LEU A 231 -0.31 -16.86 24.65
CA LEU A 231 0.28 -15.99 23.66
C LEU A 231 -0.82 -15.25 22.89
N MET A 232 -1.84 -15.95 22.43
CA MET A 232 -2.95 -15.35 21.68
C MET A 232 -3.78 -14.39 22.55
N GLN A 233 -3.95 -14.65 23.83
CA GLN A 233 -4.56 -13.69 24.76
C GLN A 233 -3.74 -12.40 24.83
N VAL A 234 -2.41 -12.45 24.92
CA VAL A 234 -1.56 -11.25 24.88
C VAL A 234 -1.71 -10.54 23.55
N CYS A 235 -1.62 -11.26 22.43
CA CYS A 235 -1.76 -10.71 21.07
C CYS A 235 -3.10 -10.00 20.86
N THR A 236 -4.16 -10.49 21.51
CA THR A 236 -5.53 -9.97 21.36
C THR A 236 -5.83 -8.84 22.34
N LEU A 237 -5.50 -8.99 23.62
CA LEU A 237 -5.88 -8.04 24.67
C LEU A 237 -4.92 -6.85 24.79
N CYS A 238 -3.64 -7.03 24.43
CA CYS A 238 -2.66 -5.95 24.35
C CYS A 238 -2.56 -5.46 22.89
N ASN A 239 -3.67 -4.95 22.33
CA ASN A 239 -3.82 -4.63 20.93
C ASN A 239 -4.91 -3.57 20.75
N ASP A 240 -4.72 -2.64 19.81
CA ASP A 240 -5.66 -1.54 19.54
C ASP A 240 -6.33 -1.67 18.16
N THR A 241 -6.17 -2.82 17.48
CA THR A 241 -6.82 -3.12 16.21
C THR A 241 -8.34 -3.09 16.35
N LYS A 242 -9.00 -2.37 15.47
CA LYS A 242 -10.46 -2.38 15.33
C LYS A 242 -10.89 -3.46 14.34
N ILE A 243 -11.89 -4.24 14.72
CA ILE A 243 -12.48 -5.28 13.88
C ILE A 243 -13.79 -4.72 13.32
N GLY A 244 -13.84 -4.50 12.01
CA GLY A 244 -15.03 -4.05 11.29
C GLY A 244 -15.93 -5.20 10.82
N ALA A 245 -16.88 -4.88 9.94
CA ALA A 245 -17.72 -5.88 9.29
C ALA A 245 -16.86 -6.89 8.49
N GLU A 246 -17.33 -8.15 8.42
CA GLU A 246 -16.63 -9.23 7.71
C GLU A 246 -15.17 -9.47 8.16
N ASN A 247 -14.87 -9.17 9.44
CA ASN A 247 -13.53 -9.27 10.03
C ASN A 247 -12.47 -8.36 9.36
N GLN A 248 -12.88 -7.25 8.76
CA GLN A 248 -11.95 -6.26 8.26
C GLN A 248 -11.17 -5.65 9.42
N LEU A 249 -9.83 -5.69 9.35
CA LEU A 249 -8.94 -5.18 10.40
C LEU A 249 -8.45 -3.79 10.04
N THR A 250 -8.47 -2.89 11.03
CA THR A 250 -7.97 -1.52 10.91
C THR A 250 -7.11 -1.17 12.12
N GLY A 251 -5.89 -0.68 11.88
CA GLY A 251 -4.93 -0.34 12.92
C GLY A 251 -3.49 -0.45 12.42
N ASP A 252 -2.54 -0.46 13.36
CA ASP A 252 -1.13 -0.68 13.05
C ASP A 252 -0.93 -2.03 12.34
N PRO A 253 -0.13 -2.10 11.25
CA PRO A 253 0.09 -3.33 10.50
C PRO A 253 0.59 -4.51 11.35
N THR A 254 1.47 -4.24 12.33
CA THR A 254 1.98 -5.26 13.24
C THR A 254 0.87 -5.79 14.15
N GLU A 255 0.03 -4.90 14.66
CA GLU A 255 -1.08 -5.27 15.53
C GLU A 255 -2.18 -6.03 14.79
N THR A 256 -2.52 -5.57 13.57
CA THR A 256 -3.51 -6.26 12.72
C THR A 256 -3.04 -7.67 12.35
N ALA A 257 -1.72 -7.88 12.16
CA ALA A 257 -1.16 -9.20 11.89
C ALA A 257 -1.35 -10.18 13.06
N LEU A 258 -1.31 -9.69 14.31
CA LEU A 258 -1.55 -10.52 15.50
C LEU A 258 -3.00 -11.00 15.59
N ILE A 259 -3.95 -10.12 15.28
CA ILE A 259 -5.37 -10.47 15.23
C ILE A 259 -5.66 -11.42 14.06
N ASP A 260 -5.07 -11.17 12.87
CA ASP A 260 -5.19 -12.05 11.70
C ASP A 260 -4.65 -13.46 11.98
N LEU A 261 -3.57 -13.58 12.77
CA LEU A 261 -3.07 -14.86 13.27
C LEU A 261 -4.15 -15.61 14.03
N GLY A 262 -4.84 -14.93 14.97
CA GLY A 262 -5.91 -15.54 15.76
C GLY A 262 -7.01 -16.13 14.88
N PHE A 263 -7.47 -15.39 13.89
CA PHE A 263 -8.46 -15.89 12.92
C PHE A 263 -7.94 -17.09 12.11
N LYS A 264 -6.67 -17.08 11.70
CA LYS A 264 -6.07 -18.17 10.91
C LYS A 264 -5.98 -19.50 11.68
N ILE A 265 -5.66 -19.45 12.97
CA ILE A 265 -5.54 -20.65 13.80
C ILE A 265 -6.86 -21.02 14.50
N ASN A 266 -7.98 -20.37 14.16
CA ASN A 266 -9.30 -20.56 14.77
C ASN A 266 -9.34 -20.27 16.29
N PHE A 267 -8.55 -19.29 16.75
CA PHE A 267 -8.64 -18.76 18.11
C PHE A 267 -9.86 -17.85 18.24
N ASP A 268 -10.57 -17.91 19.36
CA ASP A 268 -11.77 -17.08 19.54
C ASP A 268 -11.41 -15.64 19.96
N VAL A 269 -10.92 -14.89 18.99
CA VAL A 269 -10.52 -13.48 19.15
C VAL A 269 -11.67 -12.64 19.70
N LYS A 270 -12.90 -12.89 19.24
CA LYS A 270 -14.07 -12.06 19.60
C LYS A 270 -14.48 -12.25 21.06
N GLU A 271 -14.50 -13.50 21.53
CA GLU A 271 -14.79 -13.81 22.94
C GLU A 271 -13.74 -13.18 23.87
N VAL A 272 -12.46 -13.28 23.48
CA VAL A 272 -11.36 -12.71 24.28
C VAL A 272 -11.43 -11.18 24.33
N LEU A 273 -11.83 -10.50 23.26
CA LEU A 273 -12.01 -9.04 23.23
C LEU A 273 -13.18 -8.54 24.10
N GLU A 274 -14.13 -9.40 24.50
CA GLU A 274 -15.16 -9.04 25.46
C GLU A 274 -14.63 -8.84 26.89
N LEU A 275 -13.41 -9.31 27.17
CA LEU A 275 -12.77 -9.13 28.47
C LEU A 275 -12.42 -7.66 28.70
N LYS A 276 -12.99 -7.09 29.77
CA LYS A 276 -12.88 -5.67 30.05
C LYS A 276 -11.45 -5.22 30.29
N ARG A 277 -10.94 -4.35 29.41
CA ARG A 277 -9.71 -3.58 29.65
C ARG A 277 -9.99 -2.54 30.72
N VAL A 278 -9.25 -2.61 31.83
CA VAL A 278 -9.43 -1.73 33.02
C VAL A 278 -8.44 -0.58 32.99
N LYS A 279 -7.22 -0.86 32.57
CA LYS A 279 -6.13 0.13 32.48
C LYS A 279 -5.21 -0.22 31.31
N GLU A 280 -4.58 0.80 30.82
CA GLU A 280 -3.61 0.67 29.71
C GLU A 280 -2.43 1.61 29.95
N ILE A 281 -1.26 1.16 29.52
CA ILE A 281 -0.07 1.98 29.29
C ILE A 281 0.24 1.80 27.81
N PRO A 282 -0.04 2.82 26.98
CA PRO A 282 0.14 2.73 25.54
C PRO A 282 1.57 2.39 25.15
N PHE A 283 1.77 2.00 23.90
CA PHE A 283 3.11 1.82 23.36
C PHE A 283 3.88 3.15 23.43
N ASP A 284 5.09 3.05 23.90
CA ASP A 284 6.02 4.17 24.02
C ASP A 284 7.35 3.75 23.40
N SER A 285 7.89 4.61 22.51
CA SER A 285 9.11 4.32 21.74
C SER A 285 10.36 4.17 22.61
N ASP A 286 10.44 4.91 23.72
CA ASP A 286 11.58 4.86 24.63
C ASP A 286 11.50 3.59 25.50
N ARG A 287 10.28 3.23 25.91
CA ARG A 287 10.00 2.03 26.66
C ARG A 287 9.98 0.77 25.80
N LYS A 288 9.63 0.92 24.52
CA LYS A 288 9.41 -0.12 23.50
C LYS A 288 8.41 -1.22 23.91
N LEU A 289 7.50 -0.89 24.82
CA LEU A 289 6.50 -1.79 25.38
C LEU A 289 5.13 -1.15 25.42
N MET A 290 4.10 -1.96 25.20
CA MET A 290 2.70 -1.68 25.51
C MET A 290 2.23 -2.60 26.63
N THR A 291 1.36 -2.12 27.52
CA THR A 291 0.83 -2.91 28.64
C THR A 291 -0.65 -2.66 28.82
N THR A 292 -1.44 -3.70 28.96
CA THR A 292 -2.86 -3.62 29.30
C THR A 292 -3.18 -4.41 30.56
N VAL A 293 -4.18 -3.96 31.29
CA VAL A 293 -4.73 -4.66 32.46
C VAL A 293 -6.16 -5.05 32.15
N ASN A 294 -6.45 -6.33 32.13
CA ASN A 294 -7.78 -6.83 31.81
C ASN A 294 -8.36 -7.61 33.01
N LYS A 295 -9.68 -7.48 33.19
CA LYS A 295 -10.40 -8.22 34.23
C LYS A 295 -10.91 -9.54 33.65
N VAL A 296 -10.50 -10.67 34.23
CA VAL A 296 -10.94 -12.02 33.87
C VAL A 296 -11.57 -12.67 35.10
N GLY A 297 -12.89 -12.73 35.12
CA GLY A 297 -13.64 -13.11 36.31
C GLY A 297 -13.41 -12.12 37.45
N GLU A 298 -12.96 -12.60 38.61
CA GLU A 298 -12.60 -11.76 39.77
C GLU A 298 -11.11 -11.40 39.85
N LYS A 299 -10.30 -11.78 38.86
CA LYS A 299 -8.85 -11.55 38.85
C LYS A 299 -8.49 -10.48 37.80
N TYR A 300 -7.36 -9.83 38.02
CA TYR A 300 -6.76 -8.89 37.09
C TYR A 300 -5.50 -9.51 36.50
N PHE A 301 -5.42 -9.48 35.17
CA PHE A 301 -4.25 -9.93 34.43
C PHE A 301 -3.60 -8.77 33.74
N VAL A 302 -2.27 -8.75 33.76
CA VAL A 302 -1.44 -7.75 33.10
C VAL A 302 -0.80 -8.40 31.89
N TYR A 303 -1.08 -7.86 30.71
CA TYR A 303 -0.51 -8.31 29.46
C TYR A 303 0.45 -7.25 28.93
N THR A 304 1.65 -7.67 28.55
CA THR A 304 2.65 -6.74 28.00
C THR A 304 3.23 -7.32 26.72
N LYS A 305 3.34 -6.49 25.68
CA LYS A 305 4.02 -6.81 24.42
C LYS A 305 5.06 -5.75 24.10
N GLY A 306 6.05 -6.10 23.27
CA GLY A 306 7.06 -5.17 22.77
C GLY A 306 8.39 -5.81 22.45
N GLY A 307 9.47 -5.04 22.49
CA GLY A 307 10.83 -5.50 22.20
C GLY A 307 11.26 -6.65 23.11
N ILE A 308 11.86 -7.69 22.53
CA ILE A 308 12.24 -8.89 23.28
C ILE A 308 13.24 -8.58 24.38
N ASP A 309 14.22 -7.70 24.13
CA ASP A 309 15.25 -7.33 25.10
C ASP A 309 14.65 -6.60 26.29
N GLU A 310 13.75 -5.66 26.04
CA GLU A 310 13.03 -4.89 27.06
C GLU A 310 12.09 -5.74 27.89
N LEU A 311 11.41 -6.71 27.25
CA LEU A 311 10.56 -7.68 27.97
C LEU A 311 11.42 -8.56 28.86
N LEU A 312 12.45 -9.20 28.33
CA LEU A 312 13.32 -10.11 29.08
C LEU A 312 14.02 -9.43 30.25
N ALA A 313 14.36 -8.13 30.11
CA ALA A 313 14.96 -7.37 31.21
C ALA A 313 14.02 -7.19 32.41
N LYS A 314 12.69 -7.29 32.20
CA LYS A 314 11.66 -7.14 33.25
C LYS A 314 11.14 -8.48 33.77
N CYS A 315 11.52 -9.57 33.13
CA CYS A 315 11.07 -10.91 33.48
C CYS A 315 11.99 -11.58 34.53
N SER A 316 11.41 -12.31 35.43
CA SER A 316 12.13 -13.09 36.41
C SER A 316 11.94 -14.60 36.26
N LYS A 317 10.93 -15.00 35.49
CA LYS A 317 10.54 -16.39 35.28
C LYS A 317 10.03 -16.58 33.86
N TYR A 318 10.06 -17.80 33.39
CA TYR A 318 9.45 -18.22 32.13
C TYR A 318 8.75 -19.57 32.27
N GLU A 319 7.84 -19.88 31.37
CA GLU A 319 7.10 -21.15 31.38
C GLU A 319 7.39 -21.93 30.10
N ILE A 320 7.64 -23.23 30.26
CA ILE A 320 7.78 -24.19 29.15
C ILE A 320 6.99 -25.45 29.54
N ASN A 321 6.13 -25.93 28.67
CA ASN A 321 5.30 -27.11 28.85
C ASN A 321 4.56 -27.12 30.20
N GLY A 322 4.02 -25.97 30.62
CA GLY A 322 3.30 -25.81 31.88
C GLY A 322 4.20 -25.72 33.13
N GLU A 323 5.53 -25.79 32.99
CA GLU A 323 6.48 -25.68 34.13
C GLU A 323 7.05 -24.25 34.19
N ILE A 324 6.91 -23.62 35.36
CA ILE A 324 7.50 -22.30 35.63
C ILE A 324 8.97 -22.50 36.07
N ARG A 325 9.89 -21.85 35.34
CA ARG A 325 11.34 -21.91 35.57
C ARG A 325 11.91 -20.54 35.91
N THR A 326 13.03 -20.53 36.64
CA THR A 326 13.68 -19.33 37.18
C THR A 326 15.07 -19.06 36.59
N ASP A 327 15.59 -19.95 35.77
CA ASP A 327 16.92 -19.87 35.14
C ASP A 327 16.92 -19.05 33.84
N LEU A 328 16.30 -17.88 33.89
CA LEU A 328 16.05 -17.03 32.72
C LEU A 328 17.35 -16.61 32.00
N ASP A 329 18.46 -16.37 32.70
CA ASP A 329 19.73 -15.95 32.07
C ASP A 329 20.32 -17.06 31.19
N SER A 330 20.12 -18.33 31.51
CA SER A 330 20.47 -19.45 30.64
C SER A 330 19.54 -19.50 29.41
N TYR A 331 18.27 -19.24 29.63
CA TYR A 331 17.25 -19.29 28.59
C TYR A 331 17.37 -18.12 27.57
N ARG A 332 17.84 -16.96 27.99
CA ARG A 332 18.10 -15.81 27.10
C ARG A 332 18.99 -16.19 25.91
N LYS A 333 20.05 -16.95 26.15
CA LYS A 333 20.95 -17.40 25.08
C LYS A 333 20.24 -18.26 24.03
N THR A 334 19.27 -19.05 24.46
CA THR A 334 18.46 -19.86 23.57
C THR A 334 17.51 -18.98 22.74
N LEU A 335 16.85 -18.01 23.39
CA LEU A 335 15.99 -17.05 22.73
C LEU A 335 16.75 -16.20 21.72
N ASP A 336 17.94 -15.70 22.07
CA ASP A 336 18.79 -14.91 21.16
C ASP A 336 19.16 -15.71 19.91
N LYS A 337 19.46 -17.00 20.06
CA LYS A 337 19.75 -17.87 18.92
C LYS A 337 18.56 -17.96 17.96
N TYR A 338 17.38 -18.25 18.47
CA TYR A 338 16.17 -18.33 17.65
C TYR A 338 15.80 -16.96 17.06
N ASN A 339 15.98 -15.89 17.84
CA ASN A 339 15.78 -14.52 17.37
C ASN A 339 16.62 -14.23 16.11
N VAL A 340 17.92 -14.56 16.14
CA VAL A 340 18.83 -14.36 15.02
C VAL A 340 18.46 -15.25 13.82
N GLU A 341 18.03 -16.49 14.05
CA GLU A 341 17.63 -17.41 12.98
C GLU A 341 16.36 -16.91 12.28
N MET A 342 15.33 -16.55 13.03
CA MET A 342 14.07 -16.05 12.48
C MET A 342 14.25 -14.71 11.79
N ALA A 343 15.10 -13.82 12.30
CA ALA A 343 15.40 -12.52 11.71
C ALA A 343 16.06 -12.60 10.32
N LYS A 344 16.71 -13.72 9.99
CA LYS A 344 17.31 -13.94 8.65
C LYS A 344 16.28 -14.27 7.57
N GLU A 345 15.11 -14.73 7.97
CA GLU A 345 14.07 -15.24 7.07
C GLU A 345 12.87 -14.29 6.94
N ALA A 346 12.77 -13.28 7.82
CA ALA A 346 11.59 -12.43 7.91
C ALA A 346 11.95 -10.94 8.06
N ASP A 347 11.09 -10.08 7.54
CA ASP A 347 11.15 -8.63 7.76
C ASP A 347 10.72 -8.21 9.19
N GLY A 348 10.17 -9.14 9.96
CA GLY A 348 9.79 -8.95 11.36
C GLY A 348 9.27 -10.26 11.96
N PHE A 349 9.39 -10.42 13.29
CA PHE A 349 8.94 -11.64 13.98
C PHE A 349 8.43 -11.33 15.38
N ILE A 350 7.65 -12.27 15.90
CA ILE A 350 6.99 -12.18 17.19
C ILE A 350 7.36 -13.40 18.00
N PHE A 351 7.95 -13.16 19.17
CA PHE A 351 8.19 -14.19 20.15
C PHE A 351 7.01 -14.31 21.11
N GLY A 352 6.58 -15.55 21.35
CA GLY A 352 5.54 -15.85 22.31
C GLY A 352 6.01 -16.87 23.34
N THR A 353 6.69 -16.39 24.36
CA THR A 353 6.85 -17.16 25.59
C THR A 353 6.13 -16.40 26.68
N PRO A 354 5.14 -16.99 27.37
CA PRO A 354 4.56 -16.36 28.53
C PRO A 354 5.65 -16.15 29.57
N VAL A 355 5.85 -14.91 29.94
CA VAL A 355 6.86 -14.55 30.95
C VAL A 355 6.13 -13.85 32.07
N TYR A 356 6.34 -14.32 33.31
CA TYR A 356 5.70 -13.85 34.50
C TYR A 356 6.57 -12.85 35.27
#